data_a029e365a0e6ce0b0d1b172895ce86a8
#
_entry.id   a029e365a0e6ce0b0d1b172895ce86a8
#
_cell.length_a   1.000
_cell.length_b   1.000
_cell.length_c   1.000
_cell.angle_alpha   90.00
_cell.angle_beta   90.00
_cell.angle_gamma   90.00
#
_symmetry.space_group_name_H-M   'P 1'
#
loop_
_entity.id
_entity.type
_entity.pdbx_description
1 polymer ?
#
loop_
_entity_poly.entity_id
_entity_poly.type
_entity_poly.pdbx_seq_one_letter_code
_entity_poly.pdbx_strand_id
1 'polypeptide(L)'
;ASDTRRIADPPRLKFLSRPNIVAGRKRPLLTIIPGFMEKGNEKIAFGIMGGWNQSQAHAQFVSNVVDFGMNIQGAIDAPRFSKETFPGCDVNFESRLPKQALDSLAAMGHEIVMRGDYSSTRMGSGQAVYRNFTTGLNAGASDPRKDGAAVSELLPVKAVRRAPVKK
;
A
#
# COMPACT_ATOMS: atom_id res chain seq x y z
N ALA A 1 53.21 -9.40 -32.46
CA ALA A 1 51.98 -8.61 -32.54
C ALA A 1 51.12 -9.00 -31.35
N SER A 2 51.13 -8.18 -30.30
CA SER A 2 50.35 -8.38 -29.09
C SER A 2 48.92 -7.85 -29.32
N ASP A 3 47.98 -8.74 -29.44
CA ASP A 3 46.55 -8.43 -29.48
C ASP A 3 46.11 -7.97 -28.08
N THR A 4 46.19 -6.70 -27.80
CA THR A 4 45.57 -6.08 -26.63
C THR A 4 44.09 -5.86 -26.93
N ARG A 5 43.26 -6.91 -26.79
CA ARG A 5 41.84 -6.77 -26.71
C ARG A 5 41.54 -5.89 -25.50
N ARG A 6 41.14 -4.66 -25.75
CA ARG A 6 40.57 -3.78 -24.71
C ARG A 6 39.39 -4.52 -24.08
N ILE A 7 39.58 -4.88 -22.83
CA ILE A 7 38.51 -5.35 -22.00
C ILE A 7 37.50 -4.18 -22.00
N ALA A 8 36.32 -4.42 -22.54
CA ALA A 8 35.24 -3.43 -22.55
C ALA A 8 35.01 -2.97 -21.12
N ASP A 9 34.97 -1.66 -20.90
CA ASP A 9 34.73 -1.08 -19.59
C ASP A 9 33.52 -1.72 -18.95
N PRO A 10 33.65 -2.11 -17.67
CA PRO A 10 32.56 -2.79 -16.97
C PRO A 10 31.31 -1.89 -16.90
N PRO A 11 30.14 -2.47 -16.83
CA PRO A 11 28.86 -1.73 -16.85
C PRO A 11 28.65 -0.68 -15.73
N ARG A 12 29.67 -0.47 -14.88
CA ARG A 12 29.69 0.51 -13.81
C ARG A 12 29.49 1.97 -14.26
N LEU A 13 30.03 2.36 -15.39
CA LEU A 13 29.93 3.77 -15.85
C LEU A 13 28.51 4.15 -16.33
N LYS A 14 27.75 3.23 -16.89
CA LYS A 14 26.34 3.48 -17.25
C LYS A 14 25.43 3.64 -16.03
N PHE A 15 25.82 3.12 -14.89
CA PHE A 15 25.07 3.27 -13.64
C PHE A 15 25.23 4.68 -13.04
N LEU A 16 26.40 5.31 -13.22
CA LEU A 16 26.73 6.63 -12.67
C LEU A 16 25.98 7.80 -13.35
N SER A 17 25.43 7.58 -14.53
CA SER A 17 24.64 8.59 -15.27
C SER A 17 23.13 8.54 -14.98
N ARG A 18 22.67 7.61 -14.15
CA ARG A 18 21.22 7.49 -13.84
C ARG A 18 20.76 8.59 -12.88
N PRO A 19 19.58 9.17 -13.12
CA PRO A 19 19.03 10.24 -12.27
C PRO A 19 18.91 9.86 -10.79
N ASN A 20 18.71 8.59 -10.45
CA ASN A 20 18.45 8.09 -9.10
C ASN A 20 19.67 7.52 -8.37
N ILE A 21 20.88 7.82 -8.84
CA ILE A 21 22.10 7.40 -8.12
C ILE A 21 22.21 8.14 -6.79
N VAL A 22 22.72 7.46 -5.77
CA VAL A 22 22.98 8.07 -4.46
C VAL A 22 24.10 9.10 -4.60
N ALA A 23 23.82 10.33 -4.22
CA ALA A 23 24.79 11.42 -4.23
C ALA A 23 24.45 12.44 -3.13
N GLY A 24 25.46 13.15 -2.62
CA GLY A 24 25.24 14.22 -1.66
C GLY A 24 24.35 15.34 -2.24
N ARG A 25 23.50 15.93 -1.39
CA ARG A 25 22.56 17.03 -1.73
C ARG A 25 21.55 16.70 -2.84
N LYS A 26 21.30 15.42 -3.09
CA LYS A 26 20.35 14.95 -4.08
C LYS A 26 19.12 14.36 -3.42
N ARG A 27 17.94 14.82 -3.84
CA ARG A 27 16.68 14.26 -3.36
C ARG A 27 16.41 12.94 -4.10
N PRO A 28 16.17 11.81 -3.39
CA PRO A 28 15.76 10.57 -4.02
C PRO A 28 14.33 10.70 -4.58
N LEU A 29 13.97 9.82 -5.52
CA LEU A 29 12.58 9.64 -5.91
C LEU A 29 11.81 9.07 -4.72
N LEU A 30 10.85 9.83 -4.22
CA LEU A 30 9.97 9.39 -3.15
C LEU A 30 8.82 8.57 -3.74
N THR A 31 8.67 7.34 -3.26
CA THR A 31 7.65 6.38 -3.73
C THR A 31 6.59 6.07 -2.67
N ILE A 32 6.78 6.55 -1.44
CA ILE A 32 5.85 6.32 -0.34
C ILE A 32 4.75 7.39 -0.39
N ILE A 33 3.49 6.94 -0.39
CA ILE A 33 2.32 7.81 -0.47
C ILE A 33 1.43 7.50 0.74
N PRO A 34 1.69 8.06 1.94
CA PRO A 34 0.80 7.89 3.08
C PRO A 34 -0.50 8.67 2.86
N GLY A 35 -1.63 8.06 3.21
CA GLY A 35 -2.95 8.70 3.20
C GLY A 35 -3.41 9.07 4.61
N PHE A 36 -4.15 10.17 4.70
CA PHE A 36 -4.78 10.60 5.93
C PHE A 36 -6.16 11.20 5.63
N MET A 37 -7.16 10.82 6.43
CA MET A 37 -8.51 11.41 6.36
C MET A 37 -9.02 11.68 7.76
N GLU A 38 -9.89 12.68 7.86
CA GLU A 38 -10.54 13.04 9.11
C GLU A 38 -11.97 13.48 8.90
N LYS A 39 -12.82 13.17 9.89
CA LYS A 39 -14.18 13.67 9.98
C LYS A 39 -14.53 13.93 11.44
N GLY A 40 -14.60 15.20 11.81
CA GLY A 40 -14.78 15.58 13.22
C GLY A 40 -13.64 15.02 14.09
N ASN A 41 -14.01 14.23 15.10
CA ASN A 41 -13.06 13.61 16.02
C ASN A 41 -12.55 12.23 15.58
N GLU A 42 -12.88 11.80 14.38
CA GLU A 42 -12.41 10.54 13.80
C GLU A 42 -11.27 10.79 12.83
N LYS A 43 -10.21 10.01 12.93
CA LYS A 43 -9.03 10.11 12.08
C LYS A 43 -8.59 8.74 11.62
N ILE A 44 -8.21 8.65 10.34
CA ILE A 44 -7.68 7.43 9.73
C ILE A 44 -6.37 7.78 9.03
N ALA A 45 -5.30 7.08 9.39
CA ALA A 45 -4.06 7.06 8.64
C ALA A 45 -3.93 5.71 7.95
N PHE A 46 -3.54 5.70 6.67
CA PHE A 46 -3.47 4.47 5.90
C PHE A 46 -2.38 4.56 4.83
N GLY A 47 -1.99 3.41 4.31
CA GLY A 47 -1.10 3.30 3.18
C GLY A 47 -1.24 1.95 2.51
N ILE A 48 -1.27 1.93 1.19
CA ILE A 48 -1.32 0.71 0.39
C ILE A 48 -0.15 0.75 -0.58
N MET A 49 0.81 -0.16 -0.39
CA MET A 49 1.96 -0.31 -1.27
C MET A 49 1.55 -0.88 -2.64
N GLY A 50 2.42 -0.80 -3.64
CA GLY A 50 2.16 -1.41 -4.94
C GLY A 50 2.63 -0.58 -6.14
N GLY A 51 3.64 0.29 -5.95
CA GLY A 51 4.18 1.12 -7.02
C GLY A 51 3.11 2.03 -7.64
N TRP A 52 2.88 1.94 -8.93
CA TRP A 52 1.86 2.73 -9.65
C TRP A 52 0.42 2.44 -9.21
N ASN A 53 0.19 1.30 -8.56
CA ASN A 53 -1.13 0.95 -8.04
C ASN A 53 -1.49 1.76 -6.78
N GLN A 54 -0.56 2.40 -6.10
CA GLN A 54 -0.81 3.06 -4.81
C GLN A 54 -1.96 4.06 -4.88
N SER A 55 -1.95 4.97 -5.85
CA SER A 55 -3.01 5.99 -6.01
C SER A 55 -4.37 5.37 -6.29
N GLN A 56 -4.43 4.33 -7.12
CA GLN A 56 -5.67 3.62 -7.45
C GLN A 56 -6.22 2.87 -6.23
N ALA A 57 -5.36 2.17 -5.51
CA ALA A 57 -5.75 1.43 -4.31
C ALA A 57 -6.17 2.36 -3.17
N HIS A 58 -5.52 3.52 -3.02
CA HIS A 58 -5.94 4.56 -2.06
C HIS A 58 -7.32 5.11 -2.40
N ALA A 59 -7.60 5.41 -3.67
CA ALA A 59 -8.91 5.87 -4.10
C ALA A 59 -10.01 4.84 -3.78
N GLN A 60 -9.75 3.56 -4.05
CA GLN A 60 -10.68 2.47 -3.72
C GLN A 60 -10.91 2.35 -2.20
N PHE A 61 -9.85 2.43 -1.40
CA PHE A 61 -9.96 2.41 0.06
C PHE A 61 -10.79 3.58 0.58
N VAL A 62 -10.53 4.79 0.10
CA VAL A 62 -11.29 5.99 0.51
C VAL A 62 -12.76 5.84 0.13
N SER A 63 -13.07 5.42 -1.10
CA SER A 63 -14.45 5.19 -1.54
C SER A 63 -15.14 4.11 -0.70
N ASN A 64 -14.45 3.01 -0.39
CA ASN A 64 -14.99 1.96 0.47
C ASN A 64 -15.37 2.47 1.86
N VAL A 65 -14.56 3.35 2.44
CA VAL A 65 -14.85 3.93 3.77
C VAL A 65 -15.91 5.02 3.68
N VAL A 66 -15.81 5.94 2.72
CA VAL A 66 -16.63 7.17 2.68
C VAL A 66 -17.96 6.94 1.99
N ASP A 67 -17.95 6.29 0.83
CA ASP A 67 -19.15 6.13 -0.01
C ASP A 67 -19.94 4.87 0.39
N PHE A 68 -19.26 3.79 0.74
CA PHE A 68 -19.87 2.52 1.12
C PHE A 68 -19.96 2.28 2.64
N GLY A 69 -19.40 3.17 3.46
CA GLY A 69 -19.50 3.09 4.92
C GLY A 69 -18.79 1.87 5.55
N MET A 70 -17.83 1.30 4.86
CA MET A 70 -17.08 0.14 5.37
C MET A 70 -16.18 0.55 6.53
N ASN A 71 -16.00 -0.33 7.52
CA ASN A 71 -14.93 -0.17 8.50
C ASN A 71 -13.56 -0.37 7.83
N ILE A 72 -12.47 0.08 8.49
CA ILE A 72 -11.13 0.08 7.89
C ILE A 72 -10.62 -1.31 7.49
N GLN A 73 -10.98 -2.37 8.23
CA GLN A 73 -10.60 -3.74 7.87
C GLN A 73 -11.39 -4.20 6.64
N GLY A 74 -12.72 -4.02 6.62
CA GLY A 74 -13.55 -4.35 5.46
C GLY A 74 -13.11 -3.60 4.20
N ALA A 75 -12.73 -2.33 4.34
CA ALA A 75 -12.23 -1.52 3.22
C ALA A 75 -10.88 -2.02 2.66
N ILE A 76 -10.00 -2.54 3.53
CA ILE A 76 -8.74 -3.17 3.12
C ILE A 76 -8.97 -4.56 2.50
N ASP A 77 -9.89 -5.35 3.06
CA ASP A 77 -10.22 -6.69 2.58
C ASP A 77 -10.97 -6.68 1.24
N ALA A 78 -11.68 -5.61 0.95
CA ALA A 78 -12.49 -5.48 -0.26
C ALA A 78 -11.70 -5.86 -1.52
N PRO A 79 -12.35 -6.52 -2.49
CA PRO A 79 -11.72 -6.87 -3.75
C PRO A 79 -11.29 -5.63 -4.50
N ARG A 80 -10.12 -5.69 -5.12
CA ARG A 80 -9.50 -4.56 -5.84
C ARG A 80 -9.42 -4.80 -7.33
N PHE A 81 -9.27 -3.69 -8.03
CA PHE A 81 -8.84 -3.68 -9.43
C PHE A 81 -7.58 -2.81 -9.58
N SER A 82 -6.84 -3.02 -10.66
CA SER A 82 -5.70 -2.17 -11.01
C SER A 82 -5.52 -2.06 -12.51
N LYS A 83 -5.18 -0.87 -12.98
CA LYS A 83 -4.78 -0.59 -14.35
C LYS A 83 -3.28 -0.27 -14.35
N GLU A 84 -2.48 -1.09 -15.00
CA GLU A 84 -1.02 -0.95 -14.98
C GLU A 84 -0.47 -0.29 -16.24
N THR A 85 -1.15 -0.46 -17.33
CA THR A 85 -0.76 0.07 -18.65
C THR A 85 -1.61 1.29 -18.98
N PHE A 86 -1.03 2.35 -19.53
CA PHE A 86 -1.80 3.49 -20.04
C PHE A 86 -2.55 3.17 -21.35
N PRO A 87 -1.92 2.50 -22.34
CA PRO A 87 -2.61 2.08 -23.54
C PRO A 87 -3.48 0.85 -23.31
N GLY A 88 -4.52 0.70 -24.10
CA GLY A 88 -5.41 -0.47 -24.06
C GLY A 88 -6.53 -0.38 -23.04
N CYS A 89 -7.42 -1.35 -23.06
CA CYS A 89 -8.61 -1.45 -22.21
C CYS A 89 -8.48 -2.52 -21.12
N ASP A 90 -7.32 -3.16 -20.98
CA ASP A 90 -7.02 -4.20 -20.01
C ASP A 90 -7.07 -3.65 -18.58
N VAL A 91 -7.83 -4.29 -17.71
CA VAL A 91 -7.91 -3.98 -16.28
C VAL A 91 -7.82 -5.28 -15.49
N ASN A 92 -6.95 -5.30 -14.49
CA ASN A 92 -6.81 -6.44 -13.60
C ASN A 92 -7.88 -6.38 -12.51
N PHE A 93 -8.56 -7.48 -12.25
CA PHE A 93 -9.60 -7.62 -11.24
C PHE A 93 -9.35 -8.85 -10.37
N GLU A 94 -9.56 -8.70 -9.06
CA GLU A 94 -9.62 -9.87 -8.18
C GLU A 94 -10.89 -10.67 -8.40
N SER A 95 -10.78 -12.01 -8.28
CA SER A 95 -11.88 -12.95 -8.55
C SER A 95 -13.07 -12.81 -7.60
N ARG A 96 -12.90 -12.14 -6.47
CA ARG A 96 -13.97 -11.86 -5.49
C ARG A 96 -14.95 -10.75 -5.91
N LEU A 97 -14.71 -10.06 -7.03
CA LEU A 97 -15.65 -9.08 -7.56
C LEU A 97 -16.90 -9.75 -8.12
N PRO A 98 -18.10 -9.15 -7.92
CA PRO A 98 -19.33 -9.73 -8.43
C PRO A 98 -19.30 -9.89 -9.95
N LYS A 99 -19.69 -11.09 -10.44
CA LYS A 99 -19.72 -11.38 -11.88
C LYS A 99 -20.53 -10.34 -12.67
N GLN A 100 -21.66 -9.90 -12.14
CA GLN A 100 -22.51 -8.90 -12.79
C GLN A 100 -21.76 -7.57 -13.03
N ALA A 101 -20.92 -7.14 -12.06
CA ALA A 101 -20.11 -5.93 -12.23
C ALA A 101 -19.06 -6.11 -13.33
N LEU A 102 -18.40 -7.28 -13.36
CA LEU A 102 -17.41 -7.61 -14.39
C LEU A 102 -18.06 -7.66 -15.79
N ASP A 103 -19.24 -8.28 -15.91
CA ASP A 103 -19.99 -8.35 -17.19
C ASP A 103 -20.38 -6.96 -17.68
N SER A 104 -20.81 -6.07 -16.75
CA SER A 104 -21.15 -4.69 -17.08
C SER A 104 -19.94 -3.89 -17.56
N LEU A 105 -18.79 -4.06 -16.90
CA LEU A 105 -17.54 -3.40 -17.32
C LEU A 105 -17.05 -3.92 -18.68
N ALA A 106 -17.15 -5.23 -18.92
CA ALA A 106 -16.84 -5.82 -20.23
C ALA A 106 -17.74 -5.25 -21.33
N ALA A 107 -19.03 -5.08 -21.07
CA ALA A 107 -19.98 -4.47 -22.01
C ALA A 107 -19.66 -2.98 -22.30
N MET A 108 -19.00 -2.29 -21.37
CA MET A 108 -18.49 -0.93 -21.56
C MET A 108 -17.16 -0.87 -22.34
N GLY A 109 -16.59 -2.03 -22.71
CA GLY A 109 -15.36 -2.12 -23.50
C GLY A 109 -14.09 -2.36 -22.70
N HIS A 110 -14.19 -2.65 -21.41
CA HIS A 110 -13.03 -3.05 -20.61
C HIS A 110 -12.65 -4.50 -20.91
N GLU A 111 -11.37 -4.75 -21.08
CA GLU A 111 -10.79 -6.09 -21.15
C GLU A 111 -10.54 -6.59 -19.71
N ILE A 112 -11.31 -7.60 -19.31
CA ILE A 112 -11.27 -8.12 -17.94
C ILE A 112 -10.13 -9.13 -17.79
N VAL A 113 -9.10 -8.77 -17.03
CA VAL A 113 -7.98 -9.64 -16.71
C VAL A 113 -8.15 -10.16 -15.27
N MET A 114 -8.60 -11.41 -15.16
CA MET A 114 -8.83 -12.01 -13.84
C MET A 114 -7.54 -12.34 -13.12
N ARG A 115 -7.50 -12.02 -11.84
CA ARG A 115 -6.43 -12.38 -10.90
C ARG A 115 -7.01 -13.24 -9.79
N GLY A 116 -6.13 -13.97 -9.10
CA GLY A 116 -6.55 -14.75 -7.94
C GLY A 116 -7.04 -13.86 -6.78
N ASP A 117 -7.71 -14.49 -5.83
CA ASP A 117 -8.12 -13.87 -4.60
C ASP A 117 -6.90 -13.32 -3.84
N TYR A 118 -7.04 -12.13 -3.29
CA TYR A 118 -5.97 -11.50 -2.51
C TYR A 118 -4.62 -11.42 -3.25
N SER A 119 -4.65 -11.06 -4.54
CA SER A 119 -3.45 -10.96 -5.37
C SER A 119 -2.55 -9.79 -4.96
N SER A 120 -1.52 -10.04 -4.15
CA SER A 120 -0.57 -9.00 -3.72
C SER A 120 0.28 -8.44 -4.87
N THR A 121 0.50 -9.20 -5.92
CA THR A 121 1.41 -8.84 -7.01
C THR A 121 0.94 -7.62 -7.78
N ARG A 122 -0.38 -7.44 -7.95
CA ARG A 122 -0.98 -6.38 -8.74
C ARG A 122 -1.86 -5.43 -7.93
N MET A 123 -2.38 -5.88 -6.80
CA MET A 123 -3.36 -5.14 -6.00
C MET A 123 -2.76 -4.41 -4.81
N GLY A 124 -1.46 -4.61 -4.57
CA GLY A 124 -0.77 -4.04 -3.43
C GLY A 124 -1.16 -4.70 -2.10
N SER A 125 -0.71 -4.09 -1.01
CA SER A 125 -1.03 -4.51 0.35
C SER A 125 -1.05 -3.31 1.27
N GLY A 126 -2.04 -3.20 2.13
CA GLY A 126 -2.33 -2.03 2.92
C GLY A 126 -2.32 -2.25 4.42
N GLN A 127 -2.14 -1.15 5.12
CA GLN A 127 -2.32 -1.05 6.56
C GLN A 127 -3.13 0.22 6.85
N ALA A 128 -3.97 0.18 7.87
CA ALA A 128 -4.69 1.36 8.32
C ALA A 128 -4.81 1.37 9.83
N VAL A 129 -4.85 2.58 10.39
CA VAL A 129 -5.17 2.82 11.80
C VAL A 129 -6.26 3.86 11.89
N TYR A 130 -7.21 3.63 12.79
CA TYR A 130 -8.32 4.52 13.08
C TYR A 130 -8.26 4.94 14.53
N ARG A 131 -8.60 6.20 14.78
CA ARG A 131 -8.80 6.73 16.13
C ARG A 131 -10.03 7.60 16.19
N ASN A 132 -10.85 7.36 17.20
CA ASN A 132 -11.93 8.25 17.61
C ASN A 132 -11.54 8.97 18.91
N PHE A 133 -11.39 10.27 18.84
CA PHE A 133 -10.96 11.09 19.98
C PHE A 133 -12.08 11.37 21.00
N THR A 134 -13.32 11.14 20.63
CA THR A 134 -14.46 11.27 21.57
C THR A 134 -14.57 10.03 22.46
N THR A 135 -14.46 8.85 21.88
CA THR A 135 -14.63 7.58 22.60
C THR A 135 -13.31 7.01 23.11
N GLY A 136 -12.18 7.48 22.59
CA GLY A 136 -10.84 6.92 22.84
C GLY A 136 -10.57 5.61 22.11
N LEU A 137 -11.49 5.15 21.24
CA LEU A 137 -11.33 3.92 20.49
C LEU A 137 -10.18 4.02 19.48
N ASN A 138 -9.31 3.02 19.49
CA ASN A 138 -8.32 2.78 18.44
C ASN A 138 -8.65 1.45 17.75
N ALA A 139 -8.48 1.42 16.43
CA ALA A 139 -8.57 0.20 15.65
C ALA A 139 -7.42 0.14 14.64
N GLY A 140 -6.95 -1.05 14.33
CA GLY A 140 -5.98 -1.30 13.29
C GLY A 140 -6.53 -2.26 12.24
N ALA A 141 -6.07 -2.14 11.01
CA ALA A 141 -6.41 -3.04 9.91
C ALA A 141 -5.15 -3.48 9.18
N SER A 142 -5.09 -4.74 8.81
CA SER A 142 -3.98 -5.34 8.08
C SER A 142 -4.48 -6.13 6.88
N ASP A 143 -3.78 -5.99 5.77
CA ASP A 143 -4.16 -6.56 4.49
C ASP A 143 -3.83 -8.06 4.42
N PRO A 144 -4.80 -8.93 4.12
CA PRO A 144 -4.57 -10.37 3.99
C PRO A 144 -3.74 -10.75 2.76
N ARG A 145 -3.43 -9.78 1.87
CA ARG A 145 -2.60 -10.02 0.69
C ARG A 145 -1.12 -10.18 1.01
N LYS A 146 -0.71 -9.87 2.24
CA LYS A 146 0.66 -10.04 2.73
C LYS A 146 0.67 -10.38 4.22
N ASP A 147 1.84 -10.83 4.68
CA ASP A 147 2.09 -11.08 6.10
C ASP A 147 2.08 -9.75 6.87
N GLY A 148 1.15 -9.61 7.74
CA GLY A 148 0.99 -8.44 8.59
C GLY A 148 -0.09 -8.68 9.60
N ALA A 149 -0.06 -7.94 10.70
CA ALA A 149 -1.08 -7.98 11.73
C ALA A 149 -1.29 -6.60 12.32
N ALA A 150 -2.54 -6.27 12.61
CA ALA A 150 -2.86 -5.16 13.47
C ALA A 150 -2.81 -5.64 14.92
N VAL A 151 -1.84 -5.15 15.68
CA VAL A 151 -1.62 -5.57 17.08
C VAL A 151 -1.84 -4.37 17.97
N SER A 152 -2.56 -4.57 19.09
CA SER A 152 -2.70 -3.53 20.09
C SER A 152 -1.36 -3.26 20.78
N GLU A 153 -1.09 -1.98 21.06
CA GLU A 153 0.04 -1.62 21.91
C GLU A 153 -0.12 -2.25 23.29
N LEU A 154 0.94 -2.88 23.78
CA LEU A 154 0.98 -3.35 25.14
C LEU A 154 0.98 -2.14 26.07
N LEU A 155 0.06 -2.14 27.06
CA LEU A 155 0.08 -1.12 28.09
C LEU A 155 1.48 -1.07 28.73
N PRO A 156 2.07 0.13 28.92
CA PRO A 156 3.36 0.24 29.53
C PRO A 156 3.29 -0.40 30.93
N VAL A 157 4.15 -1.37 31.16
CA VAL A 157 4.30 -1.98 32.51
C VAL A 157 4.66 -0.82 33.44
N LYS A 158 3.77 -0.46 34.37
CA LYS A 158 4.07 0.55 35.39
C LYS A 158 5.34 0.09 36.09
N ALA A 159 6.42 0.84 35.92
CA ALA A 159 7.65 0.57 36.59
C ALA A 159 7.35 0.56 38.10
N VAL A 160 7.43 -0.59 38.75
CA VAL A 160 7.30 -0.71 40.19
C VAL A 160 8.48 0.07 40.76
N ARG A 161 8.23 1.26 41.29
CA ARG A 161 9.24 2.04 42.03
C ARG A 161 9.63 1.17 43.23
N ARG A 162 10.78 0.54 43.20
CA ARG A 162 11.36 -0.10 44.36
C ARG A 162 11.54 1.00 45.41
N ALA A 163 10.94 0.79 46.58
CA ALA A 163 11.16 1.67 47.72
C ALA A 163 12.66 1.76 48.00
N PRO A 164 13.19 2.94 48.34
CA PRO A 164 14.60 3.06 48.70
C PRO A 164 14.90 2.16 49.88
N VAL A 165 15.91 1.31 49.72
CA VAL A 165 16.44 0.50 50.84
C VAL A 165 16.98 1.46 51.88
N LYS A 166 16.34 1.54 53.04
CA LYS A 166 16.87 2.28 54.18
C LYS A 166 18.18 1.59 54.62
N LYS A 167 19.27 2.33 54.59
CA LYS A 167 20.55 1.94 55.19
C LYS A 167 20.48 2.06 56.72
#